data_9fd37fa2ac2866d06e197eea8354a741
#
_entry.id   9fd37fa2ac2866d06e197eea8354a741
#
_cell.length_a   1.000
_cell.length_b   1.000
_cell.length_c   1.000
_cell.angle_alpha   90.00
_cell.angle_beta   90.00
_cell.angle_gamma   90.00
#
_symmetry.space_group_name_H-M   'P 1'
#
loop_
_entity.id
_entity.type
_entity.pdbx_description
1 polymer ?
#
loop_
_entity_poly.entity_id
_entity_poly.type
_entity_poly.pdbx_seq_one_letter_code
_entity_poly.pdbx_strand_id
1 'polypeptide(L)'
;MVEKIIFNLLAFAIFIIVFGRFIKKNDTSYIYILVLEFIGIVINFIELLSNVTFNIFFKIIMYILAIAIPGIILLAEYKTKMDFPEMLNIILAKIALHFGNTEKAKDYLFKLINKYPESYIGHKTLAEVYEKEEKYSVAVDEYIRATEI
;
A
#
# COMPACT_ATOMS: atom_id res chain seq x y z
N MET A 1 30.51 -8.84 1.15
CA MET A 1 30.55 -7.84 0.05
C MET A 1 29.50 -8.15 -1.02
N VAL A 2 29.49 -9.32 -1.63
CA VAL A 2 28.56 -9.71 -2.71
C VAL A 2 27.08 -9.56 -2.30
N GLU A 3 26.70 -10.03 -1.10
CA GLU A 3 25.33 -9.89 -0.55
C GLU A 3 24.85 -8.45 -0.54
N LYS A 4 25.67 -7.51 -0.07
CA LYS A 4 25.33 -6.09 0.01
C LYS A 4 25.12 -5.46 -1.37
N ILE A 5 25.92 -5.90 -2.36
CA ILE A 5 25.79 -5.45 -3.74
C ILE A 5 24.48 -5.97 -4.34
N ILE A 6 24.18 -7.26 -4.14
CA ILE A 6 22.93 -7.87 -4.63
C ILE A 6 21.73 -7.17 -4.01
N PHE A 7 21.76 -6.91 -2.68
CA PHE A 7 20.67 -6.16 -2.02
C PHE A 7 20.45 -4.79 -2.66
N ASN A 8 21.52 -3.99 -2.84
CA ASN A 8 21.40 -2.66 -3.43
C ASN A 8 20.86 -2.71 -4.86
N LEU A 9 21.28 -3.68 -5.67
CA LEU A 9 20.78 -3.84 -7.04
C LEU A 9 19.29 -4.19 -7.05
N LEU A 10 18.86 -5.12 -6.19
CA LEU A 10 17.45 -5.50 -6.09
C LEU A 10 16.58 -4.35 -5.56
N ALA A 11 17.00 -3.71 -4.46
CA ALA A 11 16.29 -2.59 -3.89
C ALA A 11 16.17 -1.41 -4.88
N PHE A 12 17.25 -1.13 -5.62
CA PHE A 12 17.23 -0.07 -6.64
C PHE A 12 16.33 -0.41 -7.83
N ALA A 13 16.30 -1.67 -8.25
CA ALA A 13 15.39 -2.12 -9.30
C ALA A 13 13.91 -1.95 -8.89
N ILE A 14 13.58 -2.36 -7.66
CA ILE A 14 12.22 -2.17 -7.10
C ILE A 14 11.90 -0.68 -7.00
N PHE A 15 12.83 0.14 -6.48
CA PHE A 15 12.69 1.59 -6.37
C PHE A 15 12.33 2.24 -7.72
N ILE A 16 13.02 1.86 -8.80
CA ILE A 16 12.72 2.38 -10.15
C ILE A 16 11.29 2.01 -10.57
N ILE A 17 10.84 0.78 -10.29
CA ILE A 17 9.49 0.34 -10.63
C ILE A 17 8.45 1.14 -9.84
N VAL A 18 8.62 1.27 -8.51
CA VAL A 18 7.71 2.04 -7.64
C VAL A 18 7.70 3.51 -8.03
N PHE A 19 8.86 4.09 -8.35
CA PHE A 19 8.98 5.46 -8.81
C PHE A 19 8.25 5.68 -10.16
N GLY A 20 8.37 4.74 -11.09
CA GLY A 20 7.60 4.73 -12.32
C GLY A 20 6.08 4.68 -12.08
N ARG A 21 5.62 3.90 -11.08
CA ARG A 21 4.21 3.87 -10.66
C ARG A 21 3.78 5.21 -10.06
N PHE A 22 4.60 5.79 -9.19
CA PHE A 22 4.35 7.12 -8.63
C PHE A 22 4.11 8.18 -9.71
N ILE A 23 5.01 8.26 -10.70
CA ILE A 23 4.88 9.22 -11.81
C ILE A 23 3.62 8.93 -12.62
N LYS A 24 3.40 7.68 -13.02
CA LYS A 24 2.28 7.29 -13.89
C LYS A 24 0.92 7.51 -13.24
N LYS A 25 0.80 7.21 -11.94
CA LYS A 25 -0.47 7.26 -11.21
C LYS A 25 -0.70 8.60 -10.51
N ASN A 26 0.35 9.42 -10.38
CA ASN A 26 0.33 10.71 -9.68
C ASN A 26 -0.32 10.63 -8.28
N ASP A 27 0.06 9.60 -7.50
CA ASP A 27 -0.49 9.34 -6.18
C ASP A 27 0.58 9.36 -5.11
N THR A 28 0.40 10.24 -4.13
CA THR A 28 1.35 10.45 -3.03
C THR A 28 1.50 9.24 -2.11
N SER A 29 0.59 8.26 -2.16
CA SER A 29 0.71 7.03 -1.35
C SER A 29 1.97 6.24 -1.69
N TYR A 30 2.46 6.30 -2.94
CA TYR A 30 3.71 5.65 -3.33
C TYR A 30 4.95 6.28 -2.68
N ILE A 31 4.87 7.54 -2.23
CA ILE A 31 5.99 8.22 -1.56
C ILE A 31 6.39 7.48 -0.29
N TYR A 32 5.43 6.92 0.46
CA TYR A 32 5.75 6.16 1.68
C TYR A 32 6.64 4.95 1.39
N ILE A 33 6.36 4.23 0.29
CA ILE A 33 7.18 3.09 -0.13
C ILE A 33 8.55 3.57 -0.57
N LEU A 34 8.62 4.61 -1.42
CA LEU A 34 9.87 5.18 -1.93
C LEU A 34 10.79 5.67 -0.81
N VAL A 35 10.23 6.30 0.23
CA VAL A 35 11.01 6.75 1.40
C VAL A 35 11.59 5.56 2.15
N LEU A 36 10.81 4.50 2.38
CA LEU A 36 11.29 3.29 3.06
C LEU A 36 12.41 2.60 2.27
N GLU A 37 12.24 2.45 0.95
CA GLU A 37 13.25 1.88 0.06
C GLU A 37 14.53 2.72 0.05
N PHE A 38 14.38 4.04 -0.10
CA PHE A 38 15.52 4.96 -0.12
C PHE A 38 16.35 4.90 1.17
N ILE A 39 15.68 4.88 2.33
CA ILE A 39 16.36 4.71 3.63
C ILE A 39 17.11 3.38 3.67
N GLY A 40 16.49 2.29 3.21
CA GLY A 40 17.12 0.97 3.16
C GLY A 40 18.37 0.94 2.28
N ILE A 41 18.28 1.53 1.09
CA ILE A 41 19.41 1.62 0.15
C ILE A 41 20.55 2.44 0.77
N VAL A 42 20.25 3.61 1.34
CA VAL A 42 21.26 4.49 1.94
C VAL A 42 21.99 3.80 3.10
N ILE A 43 21.27 3.16 4.00
CA ILE A 43 21.86 2.47 5.16
C ILE A 43 22.76 1.33 4.72
N ASN A 44 22.29 0.52 3.76
CA ASN A 44 23.11 -0.59 3.26
C ASN A 44 24.33 -0.10 2.46
N PHE A 45 24.21 1.04 1.78
CA PHE A 45 25.32 1.67 1.08
C PHE A 45 26.37 2.22 2.06
N ILE A 46 25.94 2.82 3.19
CA ILE A 46 26.87 3.22 4.27
C ILE A 46 27.62 2.00 4.82
N GLU A 47 26.92 0.88 5.07
CA GLU A 47 27.58 -0.37 5.52
C GLU A 47 28.55 -0.95 4.47
N LEU A 48 28.29 -0.71 3.19
CA LEU A 48 29.19 -1.16 2.11
C LEU A 48 30.48 -0.34 2.05
N LEU A 49 30.38 0.98 2.24
CA LEU A 49 31.50 1.92 2.11
C LEU A 49 32.29 2.13 3.41
N SER A 50 31.69 1.86 4.56
CA SER A 50 32.29 2.03 5.88
C SER A 50 32.62 0.67 6.52
N ASN A 51 33.49 0.70 7.54
CA ASN A 51 33.78 -0.48 8.36
C ASN A 51 32.70 -0.73 9.44
N VAL A 52 31.58 -0.02 9.38
CA VAL A 52 30.45 -0.20 10.29
C VAL A 52 29.70 -1.45 9.89
N THR A 53 29.44 -2.33 10.86
CA THR A 53 28.61 -3.52 10.67
C THR A 53 27.36 -3.40 11.55
N PHE A 54 26.18 -3.48 10.95
CA PHE A 54 24.93 -3.50 11.69
C PHE A 54 24.61 -4.89 12.24
N ASN A 55 23.87 -4.92 13.36
CA ASN A 55 23.36 -6.15 13.95
C ASN A 55 22.45 -6.90 12.94
N ILE A 56 22.48 -8.23 12.99
CA ILE A 56 21.70 -9.10 12.10
C ILE A 56 20.20 -8.79 12.14
N PHE A 57 19.64 -8.50 13.31
CA PHE A 57 18.23 -8.13 13.45
C PHE A 57 17.88 -6.84 12.70
N PHE A 58 18.77 -5.84 12.79
CA PHE A 58 18.60 -4.59 12.06
C PHE A 58 18.62 -4.81 10.54
N LYS A 59 19.54 -5.66 10.05
CA LYS A 59 19.62 -6.02 8.62
C LYS A 59 18.34 -6.71 8.15
N ILE A 60 17.80 -7.66 8.93
CA ILE A 60 16.56 -8.35 8.60
C ILE A 60 15.41 -7.34 8.46
N ILE A 61 15.29 -6.40 9.41
CA ILE A 61 14.26 -5.35 9.34
C ILE A 61 14.43 -4.51 8.07
N MET A 62 15.66 -4.11 7.75
CA MET A 62 15.93 -3.32 6.54
C MET A 62 15.60 -4.08 5.25
N TYR A 63 15.88 -5.38 5.20
CA TYR A 63 15.53 -6.22 4.03
C TYR A 63 14.02 -6.37 3.87
N ILE A 64 13.29 -6.50 4.98
CA ILE A 64 11.82 -6.55 4.97
C ILE A 64 11.26 -5.22 4.45
N LEU A 65 11.73 -4.09 4.97
CA LEU A 65 11.21 -2.76 4.61
C LEU A 65 11.55 -2.36 3.16
N ALA A 66 12.77 -2.63 2.70
CA ALA A 66 13.25 -2.14 1.41
C ALA A 66 13.02 -3.12 0.23
N ILE A 67 12.80 -4.40 0.49
CA ILE A 67 12.61 -5.39 -0.58
C ILE A 67 11.31 -6.17 -0.40
N ALA A 68 11.07 -6.78 0.79
CA ALA A 68 9.95 -7.68 0.96
C ALA A 68 8.60 -6.95 0.88
N ILE A 69 8.42 -5.86 1.60
CA ILE A 69 7.17 -5.10 1.60
C ILE A 69 6.88 -4.51 0.22
N PRO A 70 7.79 -3.75 -0.43
CA PRO A 70 7.54 -3.24 -1.78
C PRO A 70 7.32 -4.34 -2.81
N GLY A 71 8.09 -5.42 -2.74
CA GLY A 71 7.92 -6.59 -3.62
C GLY A 71 6.55 -7.26 -3.47
N ILE A 72 6.06 -7.43 -2.23
CA ILE A 72 4.71 -7.96 -1.95
C ILE A 72 3.64 -7.02 -2.50
N ILE A 73 3.80 -5.70 -2.34
CA ILE A 73 2.87 -4.70 -2.87
C ILE A 73 2.80 -4.80 -4.39
N LEU A 74 3.94 -4.80 -5.09
CA LEU A 74 3.98 -4.94 -6.54
C LEU A 74 3.37 -6.27 -7.03
N LEU A 75 3.61 -7.36 -6.29
CA LEU A 75 3.01 -8.66 -6.60
C LEU A 75 1.50 -8.65 -6.38
N ALA A 76 1.02 -7.99 -5.33
CA ALA A 76 -0.40 -7.83 -5.04
C ALA A 76 -1.09 -7.01 -6.14
N GLU A 77 -0.51 -5.86 -6.56
CA GLU A 77 -1.00 -5.07 -7.69
C GLU A 77 -1.11 -5.93 -8.98
N TYR A 78 -0.08 -6.74 -9.25
CA TYR A 78 -0.09 -7.62 -10.43
C TYR A 78 -1.21 -8.66 -10.38
N LYS A 79 -1.42 -9.28 -9.20
CA LYS A 79 -2.43 -10.34 -9.02
C LYS A 79 -3.85 -9.81 -8.96
N THR A 80 -4.08 -8.73 -8.23
CA THR A 80 -5.42 -8.17 -8.01
C THR A 80 -5.84 -7.21 -9.10
N LYS A 81 -4.87 -6.71 -9.87
CA LYS A 81 -5.02 -5.59 -10.82
C LYS A 81 -5.49 -4.28 -10.18
N MET A 82 -5.44 -4.22 -8.85
CA MET A 82 -5.73 -3.02 -8.06
C MET A 82 -4.44 -2.26 -7.81
N ASP A 83 -4.49 -0.95 -7.86
CA ASP A 83 -3.34 -0.10 -7.53
C ASP A 83 -3.09 -0.08 -6.01
N PHE A 84 -1.84 0.13 -5.60
CA PHE A 84 -1.49 0.23 -4.17
C PHE A 84 -2.34 1.25 -3.39
N PRO A 85 -2.59 2.48 -3.88
CA PRO A 85 -3.46 3.43 -3.18
C PRO A 85 -4.89 2.92 -2.99
N GLU A 86 -5.44 2.18 -3.94
CA GLU A 86 -6.75 1.54 -3.84
C GLU A 86 -6.74 0.50 -2.71
N MET A 87 -5.79 -0.44 -2.73
CA MET A 87 -5.63 -1.45 -1.68
C MET A 87 -5.41 -0.82 -0.30
N LEU A 88 -4.57 0.23 -0.22
CA LEU A 88 -4.28 0.92 1.03
C LEU A 88 -5.54 1.53 1.66
N ASN A 89 -6.34 2.25 0.87
CA ASN A 89 -7.58 2.87 1.39
C ASN A 89 -8.59 1.81 1.86
N ILE A 90 -8.72 0.67 1.15
CA ILE A 90 -9.57 -0.45 1.57
C ILE A 90 -9.09 -1.02 2.91
N ILE A 91 -7.79 -1.27 3.05
CA ILE A 91 -7.21 -1.81 4.29
C ILE A 91 -7.45 -0.84 5.45
N LEU A 92 -7.18 0.46 5.25
CA LEU A 92 -7.39 1.48 6.28
C LEU A 92 -8.86 1.62 6.67
N ALA A 93 -9.78 1.56 5.70
CA ALA A 93 -11.21 1.56 5.96
C ALA A 93 -11.64 0.34 6.78
N LYS A 94 -11.18 -0.86 6.44
CA LYS A 94 -11.47 -2.10 7.18
C LYS A 94 -10.90 -2.09 8.60
N ILE A 95 -9.69 -1.54 8.77
CA ILE A 95 -9.09 -1.35 10.09
C ILE A 95 -9.96 -0.38 10.92
N ALA A 96 -10.33 0.78 10.36
CA ALA A 96 -11.19 1.74 11.05
C ALA A 96 -12.55 1.12 11.42
N LEU A 97 -13.14 0.33 10.53
CA LEU A 97 -14.39 -0.39 10.75
C LEU A 97 -14.27 -1.45 11.85
N HIS A 98 -13.14 -2.15 11.91
CA HIS A 98 -12.85 -3.14 12.96
C HIS A 98 -12.80 -2.47 14.35
N PHE A 99 -12.24 -1.28 14.45
CA PHE A 99 -12.22 -0.48 15.68
C PHE A 99 -13.51 0.33 15.92
N GLY A 100 -14.57 0.10 15.15
CA GLY A 100 -15.86 0.77 15.31
C GLY A 100 -15.91 2.23 14.85
N ASN A 101 -14.86 2.71 14.16
CA ASN A 101 -14.80 4.09 13.67
C ASN A 101 -15.36 4.19 12.23
N THR A 102 -16.69 4.21 12.12
CA THR A 102 -17.39 4.25 10.83
C THR A 102 -17.11 5.54 10.06
N GLU A 103 -16.96 6.68 10.73
CA GLU A 103 -16.64 7.96 10.07
C GLU A 103 -15.29 7.92 9.35
N LYS A 104 -14.23 7.46 10.04
CA LYS A 104 -12.93 7.30 9.39
C LYS A 104 -12.96 6.26 8.26
N ALA A 105 -13.73 5.19 8.42
CA ALA A 105 -13.89 4.21 7.35
C ALA A 105 -14.51 4.85 6.11
N LYS A 106 -15.55 5.66 6.27
CA LYS A 106 -16.18 6.42 5.16
C LYS A 106 -15.20 7.39 4.52
N ASP A 107 -14.40 8.12 5.29
CA ASP A 107 -13.40 9.05 4.74
C ASP A 107 -12.41 8.35 3.79
N TYR A 108 -11.90 7.18 4.17
CA TYR A 108 -11.01 6.38 3.32
C TYR A 108 -11.72 5.87 2.07
N LEU A 109 -12.97 5.42 2.20
CA LEU A 109 -13.76 4.89 1.10
C LEU A 109 -14.20 5.97 0.12
N PHE A 110 -14.56 7.16 0.59
CA PHE A 110 -14.88 8.28 -0.29
C PHE A 110 -13.64 8.75 -1.08
N LYS A 111 -12.47 8.82 -0.44
CA LYS A 111 -11.21 9.10 -1.15
C LYS A 111 -10.93 8.06 -2.24
N LEU A 112 -11.18 6.79 -1.92
CA LEU A 112 -11.02 5.69 -2.85
C LEU A 112 -11.99 5.80 -4.02
N ILE A 113 -13.30 5.90 -3.77
CA ILE A 113 -14.33 5.93 -4.80
C ILE A 113 -14.22 7.19 -5.68
N ASN A 114 -13.84 8.33 -5.11
CA ASN A 114 -13.58 9.55 -5.89
C ASN A 114 -12.45 9.37 -6.92
N LYS A 115 -11.47 8.53 -6.63
CA LYS A 115 -10.35 8.24 -7.53
C LYS A 115 -10.60 7.02 -8.41
N TYR A 116 -11.28 6.02 -7.87
CA TYR A 116 -11.59 4.74 -8.51
C TYR A 116 -13.11 4.49 -8.43
N PRO A 117 -13.92 5.21 -9.22
CA PRO A 117 -15.38 5.12 -9.14
C PRO A 117 -15.93 3.73 -9.49
N GLU A 118 -15.14 2.93 -10.23
CA GLU A 118 -15.47 1.55 -10.59
C GLU A 118 -14.85 0.52 -9.63
N SER A 119 -14.51 0.91 -8.38
CA SER A 119 -13.99 -0.02 -7.40
C SER A 119 -15.12 -0.86 -6.76
N TYR A 120 -15.34 -2.07 -7.27
CA TYR A 120 -16.28 -3.03 -6.69
C TYR A 120 -16.10 -3.18 -5.17
N ILE A 121 -14.83 -3.39 -4.71
CA ILE A 121 -14.52 -3.59 -3.29
C ILE A 121 -14.75 -2.29 -2.50
N GLY A 122 -14.51 -1.12 -3.10
CA GLY A 122 -14.79 0.17 -2.49
C GLY A 122 -16.26 0.35 -2.16
N HIS A 123 -17.15 0.18 -3.14
CA HIS A 123 -18.59 0.27 -2.95
C HIS A 123 -19.13 -0.80 -2.00
N LYS A 124 -18.68 -2.06 -2.16
CA LYS A 124 -19.05 -3.14 -1.25
C LYS A 124 -18.68 -2.83 0.21
N THR A 125 -17.45 -2.34 0.46
CA THR A 125 -17.01 -2.02 1.82
C THR A 125 -17.76 -0.80 2.37
N LEU A 126 -18.13 0.16 1.53
CA LEU A 126 -18.96 1.29 1.94
C LEU A 126 -20.38 0.85 2.35
N ALA A 127 -20.96 -0.10 1.62
CA ALA A 127 -22.23 -0.73 2.00
C ALA A 127 -22.14 -1.41 3.39
N GLU A 128 -21.05 -2.18 3.64
CA GLU A 128 -20.79 -2.79 4.96
C GLU A 128 -20.70 -1.75 6.09
N VAL A 129 -20.17 -0.54 5.81
CA VAL A 129 -20.15 0.57 6.78
C VAL A 129 -21.56 1.08 7.05
N TYR A 130 -22.36 1.29 6.01
CA TYR A 130 -23.75 1.75 6.17
C TYR A 130 -24.64 0.73 6.88
N GLU A 131 -24.42 -0.57 6.66
CA GLU A 131 -25.09 -1.62 7.45
C GLU A 131 -24.79 -1.50 8.95
N LYS A 132 -23.54 -1.26 9.32
CA LYS A 132 -23.15 -1.03 10.72
C LYS A 132 -23.78 0.24 11.33
N GLU A 133 -24.10 1.22 10.49
CA GLU A 133 -24.83 2.43 10.88
C GLU A 133 -26.37 2.24 10.82
N GLU A 134 -26.84 1.03 10.54
CA GLU A 134 -28.28 0.69 10.38
C GLU A 134 -28.97 1.47 9.24
N LYS A 135 -28.18 2.02 8.31
CA LYS A 135 -28.66 2.77 7.13
C LYS A 135 -28.87 1.83 5.94
N TYR A 136 -29.80 0.89 6.10
CA TYR A 136 -29.98 -0.23 5.17
C TYR A 136 -30.33 0.21 3.73
N SER A 137 -31.13 1.27 3.55
CA SER A 137 -31.47 1.75 2.21
C SER A 137 -30.23 2.22 1.44
N VAL A 138 -29.35 2.98 2.10
CA VAL A 138 -28.10 3.46 1.49
C VAL A 138 -27.13 2.32 1.25
N ALA A 139 -27.07 1.34 2.16
CA ALA A 139 -26.26 0.14 1.99
C ALA A 139 -26.67 -0.64 0.74
N VAL A 140 -27.96 -0.83 0.51
CA VAL A 140 -28.50 -1.50 -0.69
C VAL A 140 -28.07 -0.76 -1.97
N ASP A 141 -28.17 0.58 -1.99
CA ASP A 141 -27.77 1.38 -3.15
C ASP A 141 -26.27 1.19 -3.47
N GLU A 142 -25.41 1.14 -2.45
CA GLU A 142 -23.98 0.90 -2.64
C GLU A 142 -23.68 -0.56 -3.08
N TYR A 143 -24.45 -1.56 -2.60
CA TYR A 143 -24.33 -2.93 -3.10
C TYR A 143 -24.77 -3.04 -4.57
N ILE A 144 -25.84 -2.35 -4.97
CA ILE A 144 -26.28 -2.31 -6.37
C ILE A 144 -25.16 -1.72 -7.23
N ARG A 145 -24.60 -0.56 -6.85
CA ARG A 145 -23.47 0.03 -7.58
C ARG A 145 -22.30 -0.93 -7.71
N ALA A 146 -21.96 -1.66 -6.64
CA ALA A 146 -20.90 -2.67 -6.71
C ALA A 146 -21.22 -3.77 -7.75
N THR A 147 -22.46 -4.17 -7.92
CA THR A 147 -22.83 -5.26 -8.86
C THR A 147 -22.95 -4.80 -10.32
N GLU A 148 -23.07 -3.49 -10.58
CA GLU A 148 -23.14 -2.91 -11.92
C GLU A 148 -21.75 -2.65 -12.55
N ILE A 149 -20.68 -2.77 -11.76
CA ILE A 149 -19.27 -2.63 -12.19
C ILE A 149 -18.77 -3.95 -12.78
#